data_9a11ab2dbf8b2bfe107df9fb2ad2f224
#
_entry.id   9a11ab2dbf8b2bfe107df9fb2ad2f224
#
_cell.length_a   1.000
_cell.length_b   1.000
_cell.length_c   1.000
_cell.angle_alpha   90.00
_cell.angle_beta   90.00
_cell.angle_gamma   90.00
#
_symmetry.space_group_name_H-M   'P 1'
#
loop_
_entity.id
_entity.type
_entity.pdbx_description
1 polymer ?
#
loop_
_entity_poly.entity_id
_entity_poly.type
_entity_poly.pdbx_seq_one_letter_code
_entity_poly.pdbx_strand_id
1 'polypeptide(L)' 'MKGPPDGLPPYRVLTGPDDAAFCHRVSDMLALGYRLHGGPALTFNGERVIVAQAVLWPEALDSGAA' A
#
# COMPACT_ATOMS: atom_id res chain seq x y z
N MET A 1 -19.71 9.21 -2.26
CA MET A 1 -18.34 8.96 -1.87
C MET A 1 -17.77 7.77 -2.64
N LYS A 2 -16.58 7.92 -3.16
CA LYS A 2 -16.00 6.89 -3.99
C LYS A 2 -14.97 6.08 -3.22
N GLY A 3 -15.12 4.78 -3.26
CA GLY A 3 -14.11 3.89 -2.73
C GLY A 3 -13.10 3.52 -3.79
N PRO A 4 -12.15 2.66 -3.45
CA PRO A 4 -11.18 2.16 -4.42
C PRO A 4 -11.86 1.39 -5.55
N PRO A 5 -11.22 1.30 -6.71
CA PRO A 5 -11.78 0.56 -7.84
C PRO A 5 -11.78 -0.94 -7.57
N ASP A 6 -12.61 -1.66 -8.33
CA ASP A 6 -12.63 -3.12 -8.35
C ASP A 6 -12.87 -3.77 -6.99
N GLY A 7 -13.57 -3.06 -6.10
CA GLY A 7 -13.89 -3.63 -4.80
C GLY A 7 -12.70 -3.81 -3.87
N LEU A 8 -11.59 -3.15 -4.16
CA LEU A 8 -10.41 -3.23 -3.31
C LEU A 8 -10.67 -2.56 -1.96
N PRO A 9 -10.05 -3.05 -0.89
CA PRO A 9 -10.22 -2.42 0.42
C PRO A 9 -9.54 -1.05 0.47
N PRO A 10 -10.04 -0.15 1.30
CA PRO A 10 -9.44 1.19 1.40
C PRO A 10 -8.07 1.20 2.08
N TYR A 11 -7.78 0.23 2.92
CA TYR A 11 -6.46 0.11 3.55
C TYR A 11 -5.81 -1.17 3.06
N ARG A 12 -4.56 -1.05 2.61
CA ARG A 12 -3.80 -2.21 2.15
C ARG A 12 -2.38 -2.15 2.64
N VAL A 13 -1.85 -3.27 3.07
CA VAL A 13 -0.43 -3.42 3.34
C VAL A 13 0.14 -4.31 2.27
N LEU A 14 1.02 -3.77 1.45
CA LEU A 14 1.68 -4.52 0.40
C LEU A 14 2.99 -5.05 0.96
N THR A 15 3.26 -6.31 0.72
CA THR A 15 4.50 -6.93 1.16
C THR A 15 5.12 -7.68 0.01
N GLY A 16 6.44 -7.81 0.05
CA GLY A 16 7.15 -8.56 -0.97
C GLY A 16 8.64 -8.40 -0.81
N PRO A 17 9.42 -9.13 -1.61
CA PRO A 17 10.86 -8.96 -1.63
C PRO A 17 11.23 -7.53 -2.04
N ASP A 18 12.36 -7.05 -1.55
CA ASP A 18 12.84 -5.72 -1.89
C ASP A 18 13.42 -5.75 -3.31
N ASP A 19 12.55 -5.58 -4.30
CA ASP A 19 12.95 -5.61 -5.70
C ASP A 19 12.06 -4.68 -6.53
N ALA A 20 12.37 -4.61 -7.83
CA ALA A 20 11.63 -3.73 -8.72
C ALA A 20 10.15 -4.11 -8.84
N ALA A 21 9.85 -5.38 -8.74
CA ALA A 21 8.45 -5.83 -8.83
C ALA A 21 7.63 -5.24 -7.69
N PHE A 22 8.20 -5.18 -6.48
CA PHE A 22 7.51 -4.57 -5.36
C PHE A 22 7.29 -3.07 -5.61
N CYS A 23 8.30 -2.39 -6.12
CA CYS A 23 8.15 -0.96 -6.43
C CYS A 23 7.07 -0.73 -7.46
N HIS A 24 6.97 -1.59 -8.46
CA HIS A 24 5.91 -1.47 -9.46
C HIS A 24 4.54 -1.68 -8.84
N ARG A 25 4.41 -2.64 -7.93
CA ARG A 25 3.13 -2.86 -7.26
C ARG A 25 2.68 -1.64 -6.47
N VAL A 26 3.59 -1.04 -5.71
CA VAL A 26 3.26 0.16 -4.95
C VAL A 26 2.91 1.31 -5.90
N SER A 27 3.68 1.46 -6.97
CA SER A 27 3.43 2.51 -7.96
C SER A 27 2.07 2.35 -8.62
N ASP A 28 1.66 1.11 -8.89
CA ASP A 28 0.34 0.84 -9.46
C ASP A 28 -0.76 1.28 -8.50
N MET A 29 -0.57 1.07 -7.20
CA MET A 29 -1.55 1.50 -6.22
C MET A 29 -1.64 3.02 -6.18
N LEU A 30 -0.50 3.71 -6.26
CA LEU A 30 -0.50 5.17 -6.30
C LEU A 30 -1.21 5.68 -7.56
N ALA A 31 -1.01 5.00 -8.69
CA ALA A 31 -1.67 5.38 -9.94
C ALA A 31 -3.19 5.23 -9.86
N LEU A 32 -3.67 4.29 -9.06
CA LEU A 32 -5.11 4.13 -8.86
C LEU A 32 -5.70 5.22 -7.99
N GLY A 33 -4.89 5.87 -7.16
CA GLY A 33 -5.37 6.92 -6.29
C GLY A 33 -5.09 6.71 -4.81
N TYR A 34 -4.46 5.60 -4.44
CA TYR A 34 -4.04 5.37 -3.07
C TYR A 34 -2.92 6.33 -2.69
N ARG A 35 -2.77 6.55 -1.40
CA ARG A 35 -1.66 7.35 -0.86
C ARG A 35 -0.84 6.51 0.08
N LEU A 36 0.45 6.79 0.13
CA LEU A 36 1.33 6.13 1.09
C LEU A 36 0.93 6.51 2.51
N HIS A 37 0.90 5.53 3.38
CA HIS A 37 0.59 5.74 4.78
C HIS A 37 1.82 5.34 5.60
N GLY A 38 2.54 6.32 6.07
CA GLY A 38 3.80 6.07 6.76
C GLY A 38 4.90 5.66 5.80
N GLY A 39 6.04 5.38 6.33
CA GLY A 39 7.18 4.89 5.55
C GLY A 39 7.17 3.39 5.41
N PRO A 40 8.05 2.85 4.58
CA PRO A 40 8.15 1.41 4.42
C PRO A 40 8.80 0.77 5.65
N ALA A 41 8.47 -0.48 5.88
CA ALA A 41 9.10 -1.29 6.91
C ALA A 41 9.87 -2.41 6.22
N LEU A 42 10.99 -2.80 6.81
CA LEU A 42 11.85 -3.83 6.25
C LEU A 42 12.13 -4.88 7.29
N THR A 43 12.20 -6.12 6.86
CA THR A 43 12.60 -7.22 7.71
C THR A 43 13.35 -8.25 6.87
N PHE A 44 14.04 -9.15 7.53
CA PHE A 44 14.78 -10.20 6.85
C PHE A 44 14.16 -11.54 7.24
N ASN A 45 13.78 -12.34 6.24
CA ASN A 45 13.09 -13.60 6.50
C ASN A 45 14.02 -14.81 6.54
N GLY A 46 15.32 -14.58 6.58
CA GLY A 46 16.31 -15.66 6.56
C GLY A 46 16.93 -15.87 5.20
N GLU A 47 16.34 -15.33 4.15
CA GLU A 47 16.86 -15.46 2.78
C GLU A 47 16.97 -14.13 2.07
N ARG A 48 16.02 -13.22 2.30
CA ARG A 48 16.02 -11.94 1.62
C ARG A 48 15.29 -10.90 2.45
N VAL A 49 15.51 -9.65 2.10
CA VAL A 49 14.82 -8.54 2.72
C VAL A 49 13.38 -8.49 2.23
N ILE A 50 12.47 -8.39 3.16
CA ILE A 50 11.04 -8.24 2.85
C ILE A 50 10.62 -6.82 3.20
N VAL A 51 9.91 -6.19 2.28
CA VAL A 51 9.42 -4.82 2.42
C VAL A 51 7.92 -4.85 2.65
N ALA A 52 7.44 -3.97 3.50
CA ALA A 52 6.01 -3.73 3.68
C ALA A 52 5.74 -2.24 3.54
N GLN A 53 4.69 -1.90 2.83
CA GLN A 53 4.27 -0.50 2.68
C GLN A 53 2.75 -0.44 2.77
N ALA A 54 2.26 0.37 3.70
CA ALA A 54 0.84 0.60 3.84
C ALA A 54 0.41 1.71 2.88
N VAL A 55 -0.75 1.52 2.25
CA VAL A 55 -1.37 2.54 1.42
C VAL A 55 -2.81 2.70 1.86
N LEU A 56 -3.35 3.88 1.70
CA LEU A 56 -4.66 4.22 2.20
C LEU A 56 -5.42 5.02 1.17
N TRP A 57 -6.69 4.67 0.99
CA TRP A 57 -7.54 5.41 0.07
C TRP A 57 -7.93 6.74 0.73
N PRO A 58 -7.67 7.88 0.08
CA PRO A 58 -7.86 9.18 0.76
C PRO A 58 -9.26 9.42 1.28
N GLU A 59 -10.27 8.97 0.56
CA GLU A 59 -11.65 9.18 1.00
C GLU A 59 -11.99 8.40 2.25
N ALA A 60 -11.27 7.32 2.52
CA ALA A 60 -11.43 6.59 3.76
C ALA A 60 -10.97 7.42 4.95
N LEU A 61 -9.90 8.20 4.77
CA LEU A 61 -9.45 9.12 5.81
C LEU A 61 -10.50 10.16 6.12
N ASP A 62 -11.06 10.76 5.07
CA ASP A 62 -12.04 11.83 5.24
C ASP A 62 -13.33 11.33 5.90
N SER A 63 -13.81 10.18 5.47
CA SER A 63 -15.09 9.68 5.97
C SER A 63 -14.94 8.88 7.25
N GLY A 64 -13.78 8.30 7.47
CA GLY A 64 -13.57 7.45 8.63
C GLY A 64 -12.95 8.15 9.80
N ALA A 65 -12.81 9.43 9.71
CA ALA A 65 -12.11 10.21 10.71
C ALA A 65 -12.76 10.20 12.07
N ALA A 66 -13.80 9.52 12.20
CA ALA A 66 -14.51 9.47 13.47
C ALA A 66 -13.58 9.12 14.62
#